data_ea44214321882a4e4d61f2f2fc93520b
#
_entry.id   ea44214321882a4e4d61f2f2fc93520b
#
_cell.length_a   1.000
_cell.length_b   1.000
_cell.length_c   1.000
_cell.angle_alpha   90.00
_cell.angle_beta   90.00
_cell.angle_gamma   90.00
#
_symmetry.space_group_name_H-M   'P 1'
#
loop_
_entity.id
_entity.type
_entity.pdbx_description
1 polymer ?
#
loop_
_entity_poly.entity_id
_entity_poly.type
_entity_poly.pdbx_seq_one_letter_code
_entity_poly.pdbx_strand_id
1 'polypeptide(L)'
;MSNGIVNFKAKVISESMTLPLVRRAIESAEPGRSDINVDMGQVSESLFSMVDETASGVIFEIRFNNPDAQKVSITFNGVASDVIDGVIGTTNPTVGVQLQDDDGNIVPINEARDYPVYPGPNVIRFTSSLIATHVPVMAGPLAANAVFTLAYI
;
A
#
# COMPACT_ATOMS: atom_id res chain seq x y z
N MET A 1 16.91 -12.10 -7.01
CA MET A 1 16.24 -11.13 -6.12
C MET A 1 15.93 -9.87 -6.89
N SER A 2 14.70 -9.40 -6.79
CA SER A 2 14.27 -8.17 -7.45
C SER A 2 13.73 -7.22 -6.41
N ASN A 3 13.93 -5.93 -6.65
CA ASN A 3 13.37 -4.91 -5.77
C ASN A 3 12.83 -3.75 -6.60
N GLY A 4 11.97 -2.97 -6.00
CA GLY A 4 11.39 -1.80 -6.61
C GLY A 4 10.80 -0.88 -5.55
N ILE A 5 10.19 0.21 -6.01
CA ILE A 5 9.64 1.23 -5.13
C ILE A 5 8.17 1.40 -5.43
N VAL A 6 7.35 1.45 -4.38
CA VAL A 6 5.95 1.85 -4.48
C VAL A 6 5.83 3.24 -3.89
N ASN A 7 5.35 4.18 -4.68
CA ASN A 7 5.14 5.55 -4.26
C ASN A 7 3.64 5.78 -4.09
N PHE A 8 3.24 6.23 -2.92
CA PHE A 8 1.84 6.54 -2.61
C PHE A 8 1.66 8.03 -2.52
N LYS A 9 0.58 8.53 -3.09
CA LYS A 9 0.18 9.93 -2.89
C LYS A 9 -1.31 10.02 -2.71
N ALA A 10 -1.74 10.98 -1.92
CA ALA A 10 -3.15 11.24 -1.67
C ALA A 10 -3.31 12.67 -1.18
N LYS A 11 -4.55 13.09 -1.02
CA LYS A 11 -4.86 14.39 -0.43
C LYS A 11 -6.05 14.23 0.51
N VAL A 12 -5.91 14.72 1.71
CA VAL A 12 -7.03 14.82 2.65
C VAL A 12 -7.64 16.21 2.50
N ILE A 13 -8.93 16.25 2.28
CA ILE A 13 -9.66 17.52 2.12
C ILE A 13 -10.60 17.74 3.29
N SER A 14 -10.85 19.00 3.59
CA SER A 14 -11.71 19.38 4.72
C SER A 14 -13.20 19.41 4.36
N GLU A 15 -13.53 19.29 3.08
CA GLU A 15 -14.92 19.28 2.63
C GLU A 15 -15.52 17.90 2.77
N SER A 16 -16.83 17.85 3.10
CA SER A 16 -17.55 16.58 3.14
C SER A 16 -17.74 16.04 1.73
N MET A 17 -17.41 14.78 1.55
CA MET A 17 -17.68 14.09 0.30
C MET A 17 -19.03 13.41 0.40
N THR A 18 -19.86 13.63 -0.60
CA THR A 18 -21.20 13.03 -0.62
C THR A 18 -21.21 11.60 -1.14
N LEU A 19 -20.15 11.17 -1.78
CA LEU A 19 -20.07 9.84 -2.34
C LEU A 19 -18.79 9.16 -1.89
N PRO A 20 -18.91 7.95 -1.33
CA PRO A 20 -17.72 7.13 -1.15
C PRO A 20 -17.24 6.78 -2.54
N LEU A 21 -16.21 7.43 -2.96
CA LEU A 21 -15.58 7.08 -4.20
C LEU A 21 -14.75 5.85 -3.99
N VAL A 22 -15.35 4.72 -4.22
CA VAL A 22 -14.55 3.51 -4.32
C VAL A 22 -13.91 3.55 -5.70
N ARG A 23 -12.79 4.21 -5.78
CA ARG A 23 -12.02 4.17 -6.99
C ARG A 23 -11.02 3.05 -6.86
N ARG A 24 -11.07 2.17 -7.82
CA ARG A 24 -10.07 1.12 -7.92
C ARG A 24 -9.28 1.37 -9.18
N ALA A 25 -8.10 1.92 -9.00
CA ALA A 25 -7.11 1.97 -10.05
C ALA A 25 -6.13 0.84 -9.78
N ILE A 26 -5.73 0.13 -10.84
CA ILE A 26 -4.71 -0.91 -10.73
C ILE A 26 -3.42 -0.35 -11.30
N GLU A 27 -2.42 -0.26 -10.45
CA GLU A 27 -1.07 0.07 -10.87
C GLU A 27 -0.23 -1.20 -10.82
N SER A 28 0.68 -1.34 -11.78
CA SER A 28 1.46 -2.59 -11.90
C SER A 28 2.94 -2.29 -12.11
N ALA A 29 3.77 -3.08 -11.43
CA ALA A 29 5.16 -3.21 -11.81
C ALA A 29 5.27 -4.40 -12.77
N GLU A 30 5.73 -4.15 -13.97
CA GLU A 30 5.96 -5.20 -14.96
C GLU A 30 7.42 -5.63 -14.93
N PRO A 31 7.75 -6.80 -15.49
CA PRO A 31 9.14 -7.21 -15.60
C PRO A 31 9.99 -6.10 -16.24
N GLY A 32 11.07 -5.72 -15.57
CA GLY A 32 11.92 -4.63 -16.01
C GLY A 32 11.50 -3.24 -15.54
N ARG A 33 10.34 -3.11 -14.89
CA ARG A 33 9.90 -1.85 -14.26
C ARG A 33 9.91 -2.01 -12.77
N SER A 34 10.59 -1.09 -12.10
CA SER A 34 10.78 -1.17 -10.66
C SER A 34 9.97 -0.14 -9.87
N ASP A 35 9.23 0.74 -10.57
CA ASP A 35 8.47 1.81 -9.91
C ASP A 35 6.98 1.61 -10.10
N ILE A 36 6.24 1.71 -9.00
CA ILE A 36 4.79 1.71 -9.00
C ILE A 36 4.34 3.02 -8.36
N ASN A 37 3.50 3.78 -9.06
CA ASN A 37 2.95 5.02 -8.52
C ASN A 37 1.47 4.80 -8.24
N VAL A 38 1.10 4.89 -6.97
CA VAL A 38 -0.27 4.66 -6.52
C VAL A 38 -0.88 6.00 -6.14
N ASP A 39 -1.84 6.45 -6.91
CA ASP A 39 -2.59 7.67 -6.61
C ASP A 39 -3.87 7.26 -5.89
N MET A 40 -3.92 7.57 -4.61
CA MET A 40 -5.05 7.21 -3.76
C MET A 40 -6.16 8.25 -3.77
N GLY A 41 -6.01 9.32 -4.57
CA GLY A 41 -7.03 10.31 -4.78
C GLY A 41 -7.23 11.26 -3.61
N GLN A 42 -8.44 11.76 -3.49
CA GLN A 42 -8.82 12.69 -2.42
C GLN A 42 -9.79 12.01 -1.47
N VAL A 43 -9.61 12.20 -0.19
CA VAL A 43 -10.52 11.71 0.85
C VAL A 43 -10.86 12.85 1.80
N SER A 44 -12.10 12.83 2.28
CA SER A 44 -12.54 13.81 3.27
C SER A 44 -12.04 13.43 4.66
N GLU A 45 -11.58 14.41 5.43
CA GLU A 45 -11.21 14.19 6.82
C GLU A 45 -12.38 13.65 7.64
N SER A 46 -13.61 13.91 7.22
CA SER A 46 -14.81 13.43 7.92
C SER A 46 -15.01 11.91 7.84
N LEU A 47 -14.28 11.22 6.95
CA LEU A 47 -14.31 9.77 6.86
C LEU A 47 -13.56 9.08 8.00
N PHE A 48 -12.76 9.84 8.74
CA PHE A 48 -11.96 9.31 9.83
C PHE A 48 -12.45 9.89 11.14
N SER A 49 -13.28 9.15 11.86
CA SER A 49 -13.77 9.59 13.18
C SER A 49 -13.01 8.93 14.32
N MET A 50 -12.31 7.84 14.06
CA MET A 50 -11.54 7.11 15.05
C MET A 50 -10.21 6.67 14.47
N VAL A 51 -9.22 6.50 15.34
CA VAL A 51 -7.97 5.86 14.96
C VAL A 51 -8.26 4.46 14.43
N ASP A 52 -7.51 3.99 13.45
CA ASP A 52 -7.64 2.71 12.75
C ASP A 52 -8.71 2.69 11.65
N GLU A 53 -9.49 3.73 11.46
CA GLU A 53 -10.41 3.76 10.33
C GLU A 53 -9.64 3.95 9.02
N THR A 54 -10.10 3.25 7.99
CA THR A 54 -9.44 3.23 6.69
C THR A 54 -10.35 3.81 5.60
N ALA A 55 -9.72 4.32 4.55
CA ALA A 55 -10.43 4.84 3.38
C ALA A 55 -9.54 4.73 2.13
N SER A 56 -10.14 4.87 0.96
CA SER A 56 -9.45 4.93 -0.33
C SER A 56 -8.61 3.69 -0.65
N GLY A 57 -9.26 2.52 -0.70
CA GLY A 57 -8.57 1.30 -1.11
C GLY A 57 -8.17 1.35 -2.59
N VAL A 58 -6.89 1.17 -2.89
CA VAL A 58 -6.36 1.13 -4.25
C VAL A 58 -5.53 -0.13 -4.41
N ILE A 59 -5.80 -0.88 -5.46
CA ILE A 59 -5.10 -2.13 -5.75
C ILE A 59 -3.88 -1.84 -6.60
N PHE A 60 -2.75 -2.42 -6.23
CA PHE A 60 -1.56 -2.44 -7.08
C PHE A 60 -1.06 -3.86 -7.23
N GLU A 61 -0.35 -4.11 -8.33
CA GLU A 61 0.13 -5.46 -8.68
C GLU A 61 1.63 -5.47 -8.80
N ILE A 62 2.25 -6.53 -8.31
CA ILE A 62 3.66 -6.82 -8.58
C ILE A 62 3.69 -7.98 -9.55
N ARG A 63 4.28 -7.77 -10.72
CA ARG A 63 4.40 -8.76 -11.78
C ARG A 63 5.85 -9.19 -11.94
N PHE A 64 6.07 -10.48 -12.04
CA PHE A 64 7.41 -11.02 -12.19
C PHE A 64 7.37 -12.36 -12.90
N ASN A 65 8.51 -12.75 -13.45
CA ASN A 65 8.69 -14.07 -14.03
C ASN A 65 9.44 -14.95 -13.04
N ASN A 66 8.96 -16.15 -12.90
CA ASN A 66 9.54 -17.12 -11.97
C ASN A 66 9.99 -18.35 -12.74
N PRO A 67 11.29 -18.61 -12.89
CA PRO A 67 11.75 -19.77 -13.62
C PRO A 67 11.56 -21.08 -12.86
N ASP A 68 11.93 -21.15 -11.58
CA ASP A 68 11.99 -22.42 -10.85
C ASP A 68 11.57 -22.40 -9.40
N ALA A 69 11.29 -21.23 -8.84
CA ALA A 69 10.97 -21.13 -7.41
C ALA A 69 9.58 -21.64 -7.09
N GLN A 70 9.38 -22.14 -5.89
CA GLN A 70 8.08 -22.59 -5.39
C GLN A 70 7.37 -21.51 -4.58
N LYS A 71 8.12 -20.57 -4.06
CA LYS A 71 7.60 -19.46 -3.26
C LYS A 71 8.37 -18.21 -3.56
N VAL A 72 7.73 -17.07 -3.33
CA VAL A 72 8.40 -15.79 -3.28
C VAL A 72 8.17 -15.18 -1.91
N SER A 73 9.22 -14.63 -1.33
CA SER A 73 9.12 -13.86 -0.10
C SER A 73 9.11 -12.38 -0.47
N ILE A 74 8.09 -11.67 -0.05
CA ILE A 74 7.95 -10.24 -0.35
C ILE A 74 8.03 -9.46 0.95
N THR A 75 8.90 -8.45 0.95
CA THR A 75 9.05 -7.53 2.07
C THR A 75 8.87 -6.11 1.56
N PHE A 76 8.01 -5.35 2.23
CA PHE A 76 7.89 -3.92 1.98
C PHE A 76 8.65 -3.19 3.08
N ASN A 77 9.70 -2.48 2.72
CA ASN A 77 10.53 -1.75 3.69
C ASN A 77 10.23 -0.28 3.60
N GLY A 78 10.03 0.35 4.74
CA GLY A 78 9.72 1.77 4.78
C GLY A 78 9.76 2.32 6.19
N VAL A 79 9.41 3.59 6.31
CA VAL A 79 9.30 4.25 7.60
C VAL A 79 7.95 3.89 8.21
N ALA A 80 8.00 3.25 9.37
CA ALA A 80 6.79 2.81 10.06
C ALA A 80 6.14 3.98 10.81
N SER A 81 4.81 3.91 10.94
CA SER A 81 4.07 4.80 11.83
C SER A 81 4.52 4.58 13.27
N ASP A 82 4.60 5.66 14.05
CA ASP A 82 4.92 5.57 15.48
C ASP A 82 3.73 5.08 16.31
N VAL A 83 2.55 5.02 15.73
CA VAL A 83 1.31 4.76 16.46
C VAL A 83 0.76 3.38 16.17
N ILE A 84 0.75 2.97 14.91
CA ILE A 84 0.19 1.69 14.49
C ILE A 84 1.28 0.85 13.87
N ASP A 85 1.54 -0.30 14.45
CA ASP A 85 2.58 -1.21 13.95
C ASP A 85 2.25 -1.71 12.54
N GLY A 86 3.26 -1.78 11.70
CA GLY A 86 3.13 -2.32 10.37
C GLY A 86 2.57 -1.37 9.32
N VAL A 87 2.21 -0.16 9.71
CA VAL A 87 1.65 0.87 8.83
C VAL A 87 2.77 1.79 8.35
N ILE A 88 2.72 2.17 7.07
CA ILE A 88 3.70 3.10 6.50
C ILE A 88 3.39 4.52 6.97
N GLY A 89 4.39 5.19 7.53
CA GLY A 89 4.28 6.60 7.87
C GLY A 89 4.27 7.47 6.61
N THR A 90 3.49 8.56 6.63
CA THR A 90 3.41 9.50 5.52
C THR A 90 3.89 10.86 5.93
N THR A 91 3.94 11.79 4.97
CA THR A 91 4.26 13.19 5.26
C THR A 91 3.15 13.88 6.07
N ASN A 92 1.97 13.26 6.15
CA ASN A 92 0.90 13.73 7.04
C ASN A 92 0.97 12.93 8.34
N PRO A 93 1.26 13.58 9.49
CA PRO A 93 1.46 12.84 10.74
C PRO A 93 0.20 12.20 11.31
N THR A 94 -0.97 12.47 10.75
CA THR A 94 -2.24 11.92 11.22
C THR A 94 -2.76 10.76 10.39
N VAL A 95 -2.06 10.42 9.29
CA VAL A 95 -2.51 9.39 8.34
C VAL A 95 -1.33 8.50 7.98
N GLY A 96 -1.58 7.19 7.92
CA GLY A 96 -0.62 6.22 7.41
C GLY A 96 -1.19 5.48 6.21
N VAL A 97 -0.40 4.57 5.66
CA VAL A 97 -0.83 3.67 4.58
C VAL A 97 -0.76 2.24 5.10
N GLN A 98 -1.89 1.55 5.03
CA GLN A 98 -1.99 0.14 5.40
C GLN A 98 -2.03 -0.71 4.13
N LEU A 99 -1.30 -1.82 4.15
CA LEU A 99 -1.29 -2.76 3.04
C LEU A 99 -2.04 -4.03 3.42
N GLN A 100 -2.77 -4.58 2.46
CA GLN A 100 -3.44 -5.88 2.59
C GLN A 100 -3.12 -6.71 1.35
N ASP A 101 -3.07 -8.02 1.53
CA ASP A 101 -2.89 -8.93 0.40
C ASP A 101 -4.25 -9.29 -0.22
N ASP A 102 -4.21 -10.14 -1.25
CA ASP A 102 -5.41 -10.52 -2.00
C ASP A 102 -6.40 -11.34 -1.16
N ASP A 103 -5.94 -11.94 -0.06
CA ASP A 103 -6.79 -12.67 0.87
C ASP A 103 -7.37 -11.78 1.97
N GLY A 104 -7.07 -10.49 1.95
CA GLY A 104 -7.55 -9.53 2.94
C GLY A 104 -6.73 -9.48 4.22
N ASN A 105 -5.60 -10.19 4.26
CA ASN A 105 -4.72 -10.16 5.42
C ASN A 105 -3.86 -8.89 5.42
N ILE A 106 -3.70 -8.30 6.59
CA ILE A 106 -2.82 -7.14 6.73
C ILE A 106 -1.39 -7.57 6.48
N VAL A 107 -0.68 -6.80 5.65
CA VAL A 107 0.72 -7.02 5.34
C VAL A 107 1.53 -5.94 6.07
N PRO A 108 2.15 -6.28 7.21
CA PRO A 108 2.97 -5.30 7.91
C PRO A 108 4.21 -4.97 7.11
N ILE A 109 4.65 -3.72 7.13
CA ILE A 109 5.92 -3.37 6.52
C ILE A 109 7.08 -3.86 7.38
N ASN A 110 8.23 -3.99 6.75
CA ASN A 110 9.48 -4.46 7.38
C ASN A 110 9.42 -5.92 7.85
N GLU A 111 8.43 -6.68 7.36
CA GLU A 111 8.30 -8.11 7.62
C GLU A 111 8.13 -8.86 6.31
N ALA A 112 8.81 -9.98 6.19
CA ALA A 112 8.70 -10.84 5.01
C ALA A 112 7.43 -11.69 5.07
N ARG A 113 6.77 -11.81 3.93
CA ARG A 113 5.61 -12.69 3.74
C ARG A 113 5.85 -13.57 2.54
N ASP A 114 5.54 -14.86 2.68
CA ASP A 114 5.73 -15.83 1.62
C ASP A 114 4.43 -16.04 0.85
N TYR A 115 4.55 -16.11 -0.46
CA TYR A 115 3.42 -16.36 -1.35
C TYR A 115 3.76 -17.49 -2.31
N PRO A 116 2.80 -18.37 -2.63
CA PRO A 116 3.04 -19.40 -3.62
C PRO A 116 3.18 -18.78 -5.00
N VAL A 117 4.05 -19.37 -5.81
CA VAL A 117 4.26 -18.94 -7.19
C VAL A 117 4.24 -20.13 -8.11
N TYR A 118 4.00 -19.85 -9.39
CA TYR A 118 3.91 -20.86 -10.42
C TYR A 118 4.99 -20.58 -11.47
N PRO A 119 5.43 -21.58 -12.23
CA PRO A 119 6.39 -21.34 -13.31
C PRO A 119 5.84 -20.32 -14.31
N GLY A 120 6.72 -19.41 -14.75
CA GLY A 120 6.36 -18.39 -15.73
C GLY A 120 5.91 -17.07 -15.09
N PRO A 121 5.01 -16.34 -15.76
CA PRO A 121 4.56 -15.05 -15.27
C PRO A 121 3.69 -15.19 -14.03
N ASN A 122 3.92 -14.31 -13.05
CA ASN A 122 3.14 -14.25 -11.82
C ASN A 122 2.68 -12.83 -11.56
N VAL A 123 1.53 -12.71 -10.90
CA VAL A 123 0.96 -11.43 -10.46
C VAL A 123 0.54 -11.59 -9.01
N ILE A 124 1.03 -10.71 -8.14
CA ILE A 124 0.58 -10.67 -6.75
C ILE A 124 -0.03 -9.30 -6.50
N ARG A 125 -1.26 -9.29 -6.00
CA ARG A 125 -2.04 -8.07 -5.77
C ARG A 125 -2.03 -7.68 -4.32
N PHE A 126 -1.94 -6.38 -4.10
CA PHE A 126 -2.04 -5.78 -2.77
C PHE A 126 -3.02 -4.62 -2.83
N THR A 127 -3.66 -4.35 -1.71
CA THR A 127 -4.53 -3.19 -1.57
C THR A 127 -3.87 -2.23 -0.59
N SER A 128 -3.75 -0.96 -0.97
CA SER A 128 -3.29 0.09 -0.08
C SER A 128 -4.49 0.93 0.34
N SER A 129 -4.54 1.29 1.62
CA SER A 129 -5.59 2.12 2.18
C SER A 129 -4.98 3.19 3.06
N LEU A 130 -5.62 4.36 3.11
CA LEU A 130 -5.27 5.36 4.09
C LEU A 130 -5.87 4.95 5.43
N ILE A 131 -5.11 5.11 6.49
CA ILE A 131 -5.54 4.75 7.85
C ILE A 131 -5.25 5.90 8.80
N ALA A 132 -6.24 6.26 9.61
CA ALA A 132 -6.07 7.33 10.59
C ALA A 132 -5.18 6.84 11.73
N THR A 133 -4.11 7.56 12.00
CA THR A 133 -3.22 7.29 13.13
C THR A 133 -3.49 8.25 14.29
N HIS A 134 -4.07 9.39 14.00
CA HIS A 134 -4.50 10.38 14.98
C HIS A 134 -5.81 10.99 14.51
N VAL A 135 -6.63 11.40 15.42
CA VAL A 135 -7.86 12.15 15.12
C VAL A 135 -7.89 13.42 15.93
N PRO A 136 -8.36 14.54 15.35
CA PRO A 136 -8.82 14.70 13.98
C PRO A 136 -7.69 14.58 12.96
N VAL A 137 -8.03 14.06 11.78
CA VAL A 137 -7.09 13.94 10.68
C VAL A 137 -6.87 15.32 10.07
N MET A 138 -5.63 15.64 9.78
CA MET A 138 -5.27 16.93 9.18
C MET A 138 -5.48 16.91 7.67
N ALA A 139 -6.07 17.98 7.15
CA ALA A 139 -6.20 18.17 5.71
C ALA A 139 -4.85 18.52 5.09
N GLY A 140 -4.64 18.14 3.85
CA GLY A 140 -3.45 18.45 3.09
C GLY A 140 -2.98 17.29 2.24
N PRO A 141 -2.03 17.55 1.34
CA PRO A 141 -1.44 16.49 0.54
C PRO A 141 -0.55 15.60 1.40
N LEU A 142 -0.44 14.34 1.01
CA LEU A 142 0.46 13.40 1.67
C LEU A 142 1.17 12.53 0.65
N ALA A 143 2.34 12.06 1.04
CA ALA A 143 3.13 11.13 0.24
C ALA A 143 3.82 10.14 1.15
N ALA A 144 4.02 8.94 0.64
CA ALA A 144 4.76 7.88 1.31
C ALA A 144 5.40 7.00 0.26
N ASN A 145 6.39 6.22 0.69
CA ASN A 145 6.97 5.22 -0.19
C ASN A 145 7.38 3.99 0.61
N ALA A 146 7.50 2.87 -0.12
CA ALA A 146 8.06 1.65 0.42
C ALA A 146 8.90 0.99 -0.67
N VAL A 147 9.99 0.36 -0.26
CA VAL A 147 10.82 -0.44 -1.17
C VAL A 147 10.38 -1.89 -1.01
N PHE A 148 9.94 -2.52 -2.08
CA PHE A 148 9.62 -3.94 -2.02
C PHE A 148 10.79 -4.76 -2.51
N THR A 149 10.97 -5.91 -1.88
CA THR A 149 12.01 -6.86 -2.22
C THR A 149 11.37 -8.22 -2.46
N LEU A 150 11.72 -8.85 -3.57
CA LEU A 150 11.29 -10.21 -3.90
C LEU A 150 12.46 -11.15 -3.73
N ALA A 151 12.29 -12.16 -2.91
CA ALA A 151 13.29 -13.20 -2.75
C ALA A 151 12.66 -14.54 -3.14
N TYR A 152 13.23 -15.22 -4.12
CA TYR A 152 12.73 -16.52 -4.58
C TYR A 152 13.30 -17.63 -3.73
N ILE A 153 12.43 -18.57 -3.35
CA ILE A 153 12.80 -19.67 -2.47
C ILE A 153 12.62 -21.00 -3.18
#